data_80808b027828553a557beed6a2a24e81
#
_entry.id   80808b027828553a557beed6a2a24e81
#
_cell.length_a   1.000
_cell.length_b   1.000
_cell.length_c   1.000
_cell.angle_alpha   90.00
_cell.angle_beta   90.00
_cell.angle_gamma   90.00
#
_symmetry.space_group_name_H-M   'P 1'
#
loop_
_entity.id
_entity.type
_entity.pdbx_description
1 polymer ?
#
loop_
_entity_poly.entity_id
_entity_poly.type
_entity_poly.pdbx_seq_one_letter_code
_entity_poly.pdbx_strand_id
1 'polypeptide(L)'
;MLEKQILARLIHDEEFLRKTLPFLKEEYFNNRIDRIVYSFISEYVKKYNNCPSKTALLVEADTGTGLNQEEHEQIVDSIGKLKEDNTDRQWLLDQTEKFCQDRAIYNAIMSSIQILDGRDTKNNKGSIPAILSDALAVSFDSHIGHDFLEDYEKRFEFYHKKEIRVSFDLEYFNRITKGGLPNKTLNVALAGTGVGKSLFMCHCAASNLIAGSNVLYITLEMSEEKIAERIDANLLNVQVDELTVLPRDAYEKKVNRVREKTVGKLIIKEYPTASAGANHFRHLLNELRLKRGFAPDIIYVDYLNICASARLKYGANVNSYTYIKSIAEEIRGLAVEFNVPIVTATQTTRSGYSNTDIGLEDTSESFGLPATADLMFALISSEELQDLGQMLVKQLKNRYNDPAIHRKFVIGVDRSKMKLFDVEQHAQEDIIDDSPAFDKTETGKRVSTEKFNKNVFSDFS
;
A
#
# COMPACT_ATOMS: atom_id res chain seq x y z
N MET A 1 -35.99 -5.20 12.75
CA MET A 1 -35.62 -4.53 14.02
C MET A 1 -34.59 -3.45 13.76
N LEU A 2 -33.44 -3.77 13.14
CA LEU A 2 -32.35 -2.81 12.85
C LEU A 2 -32.80 -1.62 11.98
N GLU A 3 -33.56 -1.83 10.90
CA GLU A 3 -34.07 -0.77 10.03
C GLU A 3 -34.85 0.31 10.80
N LYS A 4 -35.70 -0.09 11.77
CA LYS A 4 -36.44 0.85 12.61
C LYS A 4 -35.57 1.62 13.60
N GLN A 5 -34.52 0.98 14.12
CA GLN A 5 -33.52 1.67 14.96
C GLN A 5 -32.73 2.71 14.15
N ILE A 6 -32.35 2.37 12.91
CA ILE A 6 -31.70 3.33 12.00
C ILE A 6 -32.63 4.53 11.75
N LEU A 7 -33.88 4.31 11.35
CA LEU A 7 -34.85 5.38 11.12
C LEU A 7 -35.10 6.24 12.36
N ALA A 8 -35.24 5.62 13.53
CA ALA A 8 -35.40 6.35 14.79
C ALA A 8 -34.17 7.24 15.09
N ARG A 9 -32.97 6.70 14.90
CA ARG A 9 -31.72 7.44 15.18
C ARG A 9 -31.52 8.60 14.20
N LEU A 10 -31.90 8.44 12.94
CA LEU A 10 -31.82 9.51 11.93
C LEU A 10 -32.61 10.78 12.29
N ILE A 11 -33.66 10.66 13.12
CA ILE A 11 -34.49 11.82 13.53
C ILE A 11 -34.10 12.38 14.90
N HIS A 12 -33.29 11.65 15.69
CA HIS A 12 -32.94 12.04 17.05
C HIS A 12 -31.47 12.37 17.26
N ASP A 13 -30.58 12.00 16.30
CA ASP A 13 -29.12 12.18 16.43
C ASP A 13 -28.54 12.77 15.14
N GLU A 14 -28.22 14.06 15.19
CA GLU A 14 -27.70 14.80 14.03
C GLU A 14 -26.35 14.26 13.55
N GLU A 15 -25.47 13.88 14.48
CA GLU A 15 -24.16 13.34 14.13
C GLU A 15 -24.28 11.99 13.41
N PHE A 16 -25.16 11.12 13.91
CA PHE A 16 -25.48 9.86 13.25
C PHE A 16 -26.09 10.09 11.87
N LEU A 17 -27.03 11.03 11.75
CA LEU A 17 -27.66 11.40 10.48
C LEU A 17 -26.61 11.83 9.45
N ARG A 18 -25.74 12.77 9.82
CA ARG A 18 -24.70 13.30 8.90
C ARG A 18 -23.71 12.23 8.45
N LYS A 19 -23.37 11.28 9.32
CA LYS A 19 -22.43 10.18 9.01
C LYS A 19 -23.06 9.10 8.13
N THR A 20 -24.35 8.82 8.28
CA THR A 20 -24.99 7.65 7.65
C THR A 20 -25.78 7.98 6.39
N LEU A 21 -26.43 9.16 6.35
CA LEU A 21 -27.31 9.56 5.26
C LEU A 21 -26.69 9.50 3.85
N PRO A 22 -25.39 9.86 3.65
CA PRO A 22 -24.77 9.79 2.33
C PRO A 22 -24.68 8.36 1.76
N PHE A 23 -24.73 7.35 2.61
CA PHE A 23 -24.56 5.95 2.23
C PHE A 23 -25.86 5.16 2.27
N LEU A 24 -26.90 5.66 2.95
CA LEU A 24 -28.20 5.04 2.99
C LEU A 24 -28.99 5.33 1.69
N LYS A 25 -29.65 4.31 1.17
CA LYS A 25 -30.54 4.42 0.01
C LYS A 25 -31.91 3.81 0.36
N GLU A 26 -32.96 4.35 -0.27
CA GLU A 26 -34.33 3.84 -0.10
C GLU A 26 -34.42 2.34 -0.39
N GLU A 27 -33.76 1.89 -1.44
CA GLU A 27 -33.74 0.49 -1.90
C GLU A 27 -33.11 -0.50 -0.89
N TYR A 28 -32.42 -0.01 0.15
CA TYR A 28 -31.84 -0.86 1.18
C TYR A 28 -32.87 -1.34 2.20
N PHE A 29 -33.95 -0.60 2.39
CA PHE A 29 -35.01 -0.97 3.31
C PHE A 29 -35.93 -2.03 2.68
N ASN A 30 -36.25 -3.09 3.42
CA ASN A 30 -37.09 -4.20 2.92
C ASN A 30 -38.56 -3.80 2.84
N ASN A 31 -39.04 -3.11 3.87
CA ASN A 31 -40.43 -2.73 3.99
C ASN A 31 -40.71 -1.46 3.20
N ARG A 32 -41.79 -1.47 2.42
CA ARG A 32 -42.21 -0.29 1.64
C ARG A 32 -42.50 0.94 2.53
N ILE A 33 -43.09 0.75 3.69
CA ILE A 33 -43.37 1.84 4.65
C ILE A 33 -42.08 2.45 5.16
N ASP A 34 -41.08 1.62 5.53
CA ASP A 34 -39.81 2.10 6.00
C ASP A 34 -39.02 2.84 4.88
N ARG A 35 -39.18 2.44 3.61
CA ARG A 35 -38.64 3.17 2.43
C ARG A 35 -39.23 4.57 2.33
N ILE A 36 -40.56 4.68 2.44
CA ILE A 36 -41.27 5.95 2.35
C ILE A 36 -40.87 6.87 3.52
N VAL A 37 -40.81 6.34 4.73
CA VAL A 37 -40.36 7.12 5.89
C VAL A 37 -38.92 7.61 5.70
N TYR A 38 -38.03 6.75 5.17
CA TYR A 38 -36.67 7.16 4.84
C TYR A 38 -36.63 8.23 3.74
N SER A 39 -37.46 8.13 2.68
CA SER A 39 -37.49 9.16 1.63
C SER A 39 -37.90 10.51 2.20
N PHE A 40 -38.89 10.59 3.08
CA PHE A 40 -39.28 11.83 3.77
C PHE A 40 -38.13 12.41 4.60
N ILE A 41 -37.40 11.57 5.35
CA ILE A 41 -36.21 12.00 6.12
C ILE A 41 -35.14 12.57 5.15
N SER A 42 -34.83 11.83 4.09
CA SER A 42 -33.80 12.21 3.12
C SER A 42 -34.13 13.52 2.39
N GLU A 43 -35.39 13.68 1.93
CA GLU A 43 -35.86 14.89 1.26
C GLU A 43 -35.87 16.11 2.18
N TYR A 44 -36.33 15.92 3.44
CA TYR A 44 -36.30 16.98 4.43
C TYR A 44 -34.86 17.47 4.69
N VAL A 45 -33.92 16.54 4.89
CA VAL A 45 -32.50 16.88 5.14
C VAL A 45 -31.88 17.56 3.94
N LYS A 46 -32.17 17.10 2.71
CA LYS A 46 -31.70 17.76 1.47
C LYS A 46 -32.19 19.19 1.36
N LYS A 47 -33.42 19.47 1.81
CA LYS A 47 -34.06 20.77 1.69
C LYS A 47 -33.68 21.73 2.82
N TYR A 48 -33.60 21.25 4.04
CA TYR A 48 -33.44 22.09 5.23
C TYR A 48 -32.10 21.89 5.96
N ASN A 49 -31.29 20.95 5.54
CA ASN A 49 -29.97 20.60 6.13
C ASN A 49 -30.01 20.40 7.65
N ASN A 50 -31.12 19.84 8.18
CA ASN A 50 -31.32 19.60 9.61
C ASN A 50 -32.11 18.30 9.83
N CYS A 51 -32.09 17.74 11.06
CA CYS A 51 -32.89 16.59 11.43
C CYS A 51 -34.38 16.94 11.38
N PRO A 52 -35.25 16.13 10.73
CA PRO A 52 -36.69 16.33 10.77
C PRO A 52 -37.25 15.97 12.14
N SER A 53 -38.21 16.75 12.64
CA SER A 53 -39.02 16.35 13.78
C SER A 53 -40.10 15.34 13.35
N LYS A 54 -40.61 14.53 14.29
CA LYS A 54 -41.76 13.64 14.00
C LYS A 54 -42.95 14.39 13.42
N THR A 55 -43.21 15.59 13.94
CA THR A 55 -44.32 16.44 13.46
C THR A 55 -44.11 16.84 12.02
N ALA A 56 -42.87 17.18 11.62
CA ALA A 56 -42.55 17.52 10.24
C ALA A 56 -42.77 16.33 9.30
N LEU A 57 -42.36 15.11 9.71
CA LEU A 57 -42.59 13.89 8.93
C LEU A 57 -44.08 13.53 8.81
N LEU A 58 -44.89 13.78 9.84
CA LEU A 58 -46.32 13.59 9.77
C LEU A 58 -46.97 14.58 8.77
N VAL A 59 -46.58 15.83 8.76
CA VAL A 59 -47.05 16.82 7.77
C VAL A 59 -46.65 16.40 6.35
N GLU A 60 -45.43 15.87 6.14
CA GLU A 60 -45.03 15.35 4.82
C GLU A 60 -45.90 14.13 4.42
N ALA A 61 -46.25 13.26 5.38
CA ALA A 61 -47.14 12.14 5.12
C ALA A 61 -48.56 12.59 4.74
N ASP A 62 -49.08 13.64 5.38
CA ASP A 62 -50.41 14.20 5.07
C ASP A 62 -50.46 14.92 3.71
N THR A 63 -49.31 15.50 3.27
CA THR A 63 -49.22 16.25 2.00
C THR A 63 -48.74 15.36 0.85
N GLY A 64 -48.26 14.16 1.12
CA GLY A 64 -47.69 13.22 0.15
C GLY A 64 -48.76 12.79 -0.89
N THR A 65 -48.48 13.01 -2.17
CA THR A 65 -49.34 12.58 -3.27
C THR A 65 -49.06 11.13 -3.65
N GLY A 66 -50.09 10.28 -3.76
CA GLY A 66 -49.93 8.89 -4.24
C GLY A 66 -49.93 7.82 -3.17
N LEU A 67 -50.23 8.16 -1.90
CA LEU A 67 -50.46 7.21 -0.82
C LEU A 67 -51.92 6.80 -0.77
N ASN A 68 -52.22 5.52 -0.58
CA ASN A 68 -53.57 5.09 -0.24
C ASN A 68 -53.80 5.25 1.28
N GLN A 69 -55.07 5.23 1.69
CA GLN A 69 -55.43 5.43 3.11
C GLN A 69 -54.78 4.44 4.06
N GLU A 70 -54.65 3.19 3.66
CA GLU A 70 -54.02 2.15 4.48
C GLU A 70 -52.50 2.38 4.63
N GLU A 71 -51.84 2.75 3.57
CA GLU A 71 -50.41 3.11 3.60
C GLU A 71 -50.17 4.34 4.48
N HIS A 72 -51.03 5.38 4.36
CA HIS A 72 -50.95 6.55 5.21
C HIS A 72 -51.06 6.21 6.70
N GLU A 73 -52.05 5.40 7.11
CA GLU A 73 -52.20 4.98 8.49
C GLU A 73 -50.98 4.18 9.01
N GLN A 74 -50.43 3.31 8.17
CA GLN A 74 -49.21 2.54 8.50
C GLN A 74 -47.97 3.46 8.62
N ILE A 75 -47.82 4.49 7.79
CA ILE A 75 -46.72 5.47 7.87
C ILE A 75 -46.83 6.26 9.17
N VAL A 76 -48.02 6.79 9.49
CA VAL A 76 -48.28 7.52 10.73
C VAL A 76 -47.97 6.69 11.96
N ASP A 77 -48.43 5.43 11.99
CA ASP A 77 -48.11 4.48 13.05
C ASP A 77 -46.61 4.18 13.15
N SER A 78 -45.93 4.00 11.99
CA SER A 78 -44.47 3.78 11.94
C SER A 78 -43.70 4.98 12.50
N ILE A 79 -44.00 6.19 12.06
CA ILE A 79 -43.38 7.44 12.56
C ILE A 79 -43.63 7.61 14.07
N GLY A 80 -44.84 7.32 14.53
CA GLY A 80 -45.18 7.37 15.94
C GLY A 80 -44.34 6.44 16.83
N LYS A 81 -43.98 5.28 16.30
CA LYS A 81 -43.15 4.26 16.96
C LYS A 81 -41.63 4.53 16.92
N LEU A 82 -41.15 5.51 16.17
CA LEU A 82 -39.74 5.90 16.15
C LEU A 82 -39.40 6.61 17.47
N LYS A 83 -39.05 5.88 18.49
CA LYS A 83 -38.63 6.42 19.79
C LYS A 83 -37.12 6.56 19.85
N GLU A 84 -36.66 7.53 20.64
CA GLU A 84 -35.27 7.62 21.00
C GLU A 84 -34.83 6.34 21.71
N ASP A 85 -33.69 5.79 21.27
CA ASP A 85 -33.10 4.56 21.79
C ASP A 85 -31.71 4.89 22.39
N ASN A 86 -31.42 4.32 23.56
CA ASN A 86 -30.15 4.45 24.27
C ASN A 86 -29.07 3.50 23.73
N THR A 87 -29.26 2.92 22.54
CA THR A 87 -28.26 2.07 21.91
C THR A 87 -26.95 2.87 21.71
N ASP A 88 -25.81 2.23 21.98
CA ASP A 88 -24.52 2.85 21.74
C ASP A 88 -24.39 3.34 20.31
N ARG A 89 -23.97 4.60 20.15
CA ARG A 89 -23.90 5.26 18.84
C ARG A 89 -22.89 4.58 17.92
N GLN A 90 -21.71 4.21 18.42
CA GLN A 90 -20.68 3.61 17.60
C GLN A 90 -21.10 2.22 17.14
N TRP A 91 -21.66 1.43 18.03
CA TRP A 91 -22.22 0.13 17.67
C TRP A 91 -23.28 0.25 16.57
N LEU A 92 -24.19 1.22 16.68
CA LEU A 92 -25.23 1.42 15.68
C LEU A 92 -24.67 1.93 14.34
N LEU A 93 -23.63 2.76 14.37
CA LEU A 93 -22.89 3.17 13.16
C LEU A 93 -22.29 1.94 12.45
N ASP A 94 -21.58 1.09 13.19
CA ASP A 94 -20.94 -0.13 12.64
C ASP A 94 -22.00 -1.10 12.07
N GLN A 95 -23.13 -1.27 12.75
CA GLN A 95 -24.24 -2.12 12.26
C GLN A 95 -24.93 -1.50 11.03
N THR A 96 -25.04 -0.18 10.98
CA THR A 96 -25.62 0.52 9.82
C THR A 96 -24.70 0.43 8.61
N GLU A 97 -23.40 0.57 8.79
CA GLU A 97 -22.42 0.38 7.74
C GLU A 97 -22.51 -1.03 7.15
N LYS A 98 -22.50 -2.05 8.02
CA LYS A 98 -22.65 -3.44 7.60
C LYS A 98 -23.98 -3.67 6.87
N PHE A 99 -25.07 -3.10 7.37
CA PHE A 99 -26.37 -3.16 6.70
C PHE A 99 -26.31 -2.56 5.29
N CYS A 100 -25.70 -1.37 5.12
CA CYS A 100 -25.53 -0.74 3.81
C CYS A 100 -24.68 -1.60 2.87
N GLN A 101 -23.58 -2.19 3.35
CA GLN A 101 -22.70 -3.07 2.58
C GLN A 101 -23.45 -4.32 2.11
N ASP A 102 -24.11 -5.03 3.03
CA ASP A 102 -24.87 -6.24 2.73
C ASP A 102 -25.98 -5.97 1.71
N ARG A 103 -26.70 -4.84 1.85
CA ARG A 103 -27.77 -4.44 0.94
C ARG A 103 -27.25 -3.99 -0.42
N ALA A 104 -26.15 -3.23 -0.45
CA ALA A 104 -25.51 -2.83 -1.71
C ALA A 104 -25.07 -4.05 -2.53
N ILE A 105 -24.42 -5.03 -1.88
CA ILE A 105 -23.97 -6.27 -2.52
C ILE A 105 -25.18 -7.08 -3.01
N TYR A 106 -26.22 -7.24 -2.18
CA TYR A 106 -27.42 -7.95 -2.57
C TYR A 106 -28.08 -7.32 -3.81
N ASN A 107 -28.27 -6.01 -3.82
CA ASN A 107 -28.89 -5.28 -4.92
C ASN A 107 -28.01 -5.35 -6.19
N ALA A 108 -26.68 -5.27 -6.06
CA ALA A 108 -25.74 -5.41 -7.17
C ALA A 108 -25.80 -6.82 -7.81
N ILE A 109 -25.90 -7.87 -6.99
CA ILE A 109 -26.10 -9.25 -7.48
C ILE A 109 -27.42 -9.38 -8.21
N MET A 110 -28.53 -8.88 -7.62
CA MET A 110 -29.85 -8.95 -8.24
C MET A 110 -29.89 -8.18 -9.58
N SER A 111 -29.29 -6.99 -9.64
CA SER A 111 -29.15 -6.22 -10.87
C SER A 111 -28.31 -6.97 -11.90
N SER A 112 -27.20 -7.59 -11.48
CA SER A 112 -26.36 -8.39 -12.37
C SER A 112 -27.11 -9.59 -12.97
N ILE A 113 -27.97 -10.25 -12.18
CA ILE A 113 -28.83 -11.33 -12.67
C ILE A 113 -29.84 -10.80 -13.70
N GLN A 114 -30.46 -9.65 -13.46
CA GLN A 114 -31.40 -9.03 -14.42
C GLN A 114 -30.72 -8.66 -15.74
N ILE A 115 -29.49 -8.20 -15.70
CA ILE A 115 -28.66 -7.93 -16.89
C ILE A 115 -28.34 -9.23 -17.65
N LEU A 116 -28.01 -10.30 -16.94
CA LEU A 116 -27.72 -11.61 -17.55
C LEU A 116 -28.97 -12.22 -18.20
N ASP A 117 -30.12 -12.08 -17.57
CA ASP A 117 -31.43 -12.56 -18.06
C ASP A 117 -31.99 -11.67 -19.19
N GLY A 118 -31.34 -10.54 -19.52
CA GLY A 118 -31.80 -9.60 -20.56
C GLY A 118 -33.05 -8.80 -20.16
N ARG A 119 -33.38 -8.74 -18.86
CA ARG A 119 -34.51 -7.95 -18.33
C ARG A 119 -34.14 -6.49 -18.13
N ASP A 120 -32.86 -6.20 -17.91
CA ASP A 120 -32.33 -4.83 -17.86
C ASP A 120 -31.89 -4.43 -19.27
N THR A 121 -32.62 -3.46 -19.84
CA THR A 121 -32.34 -2.92 -21.18
C THR A 121 -31.39 -1.72 -21.17
N LYS A 122 -31.04 -1.19 -19.98
CA LYS A 122 -30.18 -0.01 -19.82
C LYS A 122 -28.71 -0.38 -19.68
N ASN A 123 -28.42 -1.51 -19.05
CA ASN A 123 -27.07 -1.98 -18.76
C ASN A 123 -26.73 -3.22 -19.60
N ASN A 124 -25.47 -3.33 -20.00
CA ASN A 124 -24.94 -4.49 -20.68
C ASN A 124 -24.07 -5.35 -19.76
N LYS A 125 -23.71 -6.57 -20.19
CA LYS A 125 -22.90 -7.50 -19.38
C LYS A 125 -21.54 -6.93 -18.96
N GLY A 126 -21.00 -5.97 -19.72
CA GLY A 126 -19.75 -5.28 -19.40
C GLY A 126 -19.85 -4.32 -18.20
N SER A 127 -21.07 -3.93 -17.80
CA SER A 127 -21.30 -3.07 -16.64
C SER A 127 -21.28 -3.82 -15.29
N ILE A 128 -21.42 -5.16 -15.31
CA ILE A 128 -21.50 -5.98 -14.08
C ILE A 128 -20.28 -5.79 -13.16
N PRO A 129 -19.01 -5.79 -13.65
CA PRO A 129 -17.86 -5.58 -12.77
C PRO A 129 -17.89 -4.23 -12.07
N ALA A 130 -18.33 -3.16 -12.74
CA ALA A 130 -18.45 -1.83 -12.14
C ALA A 130 -19.55 -1.80 -11.07
N ILE A 131 -20.73 -2.35 -11.33
CA ILE A 131 -21.84 -2.44 -10.37
C ILE A 131 -21.42 -3.18 -9.09
N LEU A 132 -20.70 -4.30 -9.22
CA LEU A 132 -20.20 -5.05 -8.07
C LEU A 132 -19.07 -4.30 -7.34
N SER A 133 -18.18 -3.63 -8.06
CA SER A 133 -17.11 -2.82 -7.49
C SER A 133 -17.66 -1.66 -6.67
N ASP A 134 -18.67 -0.96 -7.19
CA ASP A 134 -19.31 0.16 -6.50
C ASP A 134 -20.03 -0.31 -5.23
N ALA A 135 -20.66 -1.48 -5.27
CA ALA A 135 -21.29 -2.07 -4.09
C ALA A 135 -20.29 -2.45 -2.99
N LEU A 136 -19.11 -2.95 -3.39
CA LEU A 136 -18.03 -3.30 -2.46
C LEU A 136 -17.30 -2.07 -1.90
N ALA A 137 -17.42 -0.91 -2.54
CA ALA A 137 -16.80 0.34 -2.10
C ALA A 137 -17.60 1.10 -1.04
N VAL A 138 -18.80 0.62 -0.65
CA VAL A 138 -19.61 1.24 0.39
C VAL A 138 -18.88 1.15 1.73
N SER A 139 -18.44 2.29 2.26
CA SER A 139 -17.75 2.42 3.56
C SER A 139 -18.09 3.76 4.19
N PHE A 140 -18.36 3.77 5.50
CA PHE A 140 -18.62 4.99 6.28
C PHE A 140 -17.29 5.65 6.70
N ASP A 141 -16.33 5.71 5.79
CA ASP A 141 -15.08 6.43 6.09
C ASP A 141 -15.41 7.89 6.43
N SER A 142 -15.29 8.21 7.70
CA SER A 142 -15.52 9.57 8.21
C SER A 142 -14.36 10.52 7.88
N HIS A 143 -13.27 9.99 7.34
CA HIS A 143 -12.08 10.77 7.00
C HIS A 143 -12.20 11.33 5.57
N ILE A 144 -12.97 12.42 5.44
CA ILE A 144 -13.20 13.11 4.14
C ILE A 144 -11.95 13.86 3.66
N GLY A 145 -10.84 13.68 4.32
CA GLY A 145 -9.60 14.39 4.02
C GLY A 145 -9.09 15.15 5.25
N HIS A 146 -8.04 15.92 5.05
CA HIS A 146 -7.38 16.70 6.08
C HIS A 146 -7.69 18.19 5.83
N ASP A 147 -8.44 18.84 6.75
CA ASP A 147 -8.62 20.28 6.70
C ASP A 147 -7.32 20.96 7.11
N PHE A 148 -6.75 21.71 6.16
CA PHE A 148 -5.42 22.26 6.35
C PHE A 148 -5.35 23.28 7.50
N LEU A 149 -6.38 24.05 7.72
CA LEU A 149 -6.40 25.08 8.77
C LEU A 149 -6.91 24.53 10.11
N GLU A 150 -7.99 23.74 10.07
CA GLU A 150 -8.63 23.23 11.30
C GLU A 150 -7.84 22.07 11.93
N ASP A 151 -7.18 21.20 11.13
CA ASP A 151 -6.43 20.05 11.64
C ASP A 151 -4.94 20.37 11.95
N TYR A 152 -4.58 21.61 12.24
CA TYR A 152 -3.19 22.00 12.49
C TYR A 152 -2.59 21.28 13.71
N GLU A 153 -3.37 21.02 14.76
CA GLU A 153 -2.92 20.29 15.94
C GLU A 153 -2.52 18.85 15.61
N LYS A 154 -3.34 18.14 14.81
CA LYS A 154 -3.03 16.79 14.35
C LYS A 154 -1.73 16.76 13.53
N ARG A 155 -1.47 17.82 12.71
CA ARG A 155 -0.21 17.94 11.97
C ARG A 155 0.97 18.20 12.88
N PHE A 156 0.79 19.07 13.89
CA PHE A 156 1.83 19.34 14.88
C PHE A 156 2.22 18.06 15.63
N GLU A 157 1.24 17.28 16.09
CA GLU A 157 1.48 15.97 16.71
C GLU A 157 2.20 15.01 15.75
N PHE A 158 1.79 14.97 14.48
CA PHE A 158 2.44 14.15 13.45
C PHE A 158 3.91 14.54 13.27
N TYR A 159 4.25 15.83 13.22
CA TYR A 159 5.63 16.29 13.07
C TYR A 159 6.52 15.95 14.27
N HIS A 160 5.94 15.84 15.46
CA HIS A 160 6.67 15.51 16.70
C HIS A 160 6.61 14.03 17.06
N LYS A 161 5.76 13.25 16.40
CA LYS A 161 5.70 11.80 16.55
C LYS A 161 6.85 11.16 15.77
N LYS A 162 7.72 10.44 16.49
CA LYS A 162 8.78 9.67 15.84
C LYS A 162 8.16 8.63 14.91
N GLU A 163 8.33 8.79 13.60
CA GLU A 163 7.86 7.84 12.61
C GLU A 163 8.56 6.49 12.81
N ILE A 164 7.76 5.42 12.89
CA ILE A 164 8.30 4.06 12.96
C ILE A 164 8.79 3.70 11.56
N ARG A 165 10.06 3.37 11.46
CA ARG A 165 10.72 2.96 10.22
C ARG A 165 11.38 1.61 10.41
N VAL A 166 11.37 0.78 9.39
CA VAL A 166 12.10 -0.48 9.37
C VAL A 166 13.54 -0.19 8.94
N SER A 167 14.46 -0.27 9.90
CA SER A 167 15.88 0.05 9.67
C SER A 167 16.60 -1.06 8.93
N PHE A 168 17.68 -0.69 8.26
CA PHE A 168 18.68 -1.62 7.74
C PHE A 168 19.78 -1.84 8.78
N ASP A 169 20.56 -2.91 8.63
CA ASP A 169 21.83 -3.09 9.32
C ASP A 169 23.01 -2.46 8.54
N LEU A 170 22.70 -1.80 7.42
CA LEU A 170 23.63 -1.08 6.57
C LEU A 170 23.50 0.44 6.79
N GLU A 171 24.58 1.06 7.29
CA GLU A 171 24.54 2.46 7.75
C GLU A 171 24.16 3.44 6.65
N TYR A 172 24.73 3.30 5.45
CA TYR A 172 24.43 4.20 4.35
C TYR A 172 22.98 4.12 3.87
N PHE A 173 22.36 2.94 3.91
CA PHE A 173 20.92 2.80 3.64
C PHE A 173 20.09 3.54 4.69
N ASN A 174 20.46 3.49 5.96
CA ASN A 174 19.80 4.27 7.00
C ASN A 174 20.01 5.78 6.83
N ARG A 175 21.19 6.21 6.41
CA ARG A 175 21.47 7.65 6.13
C ARG A 175 20.60 8.17 4.99
N ILE A 176 20.51 7.47 3.86
CA ILE A 176 19.70 7.90 2.71
C ILE A 176 18.19 7.81 2.96
N THR A 177 17.75 6.95 3.88
CA THR A 177 16.34 6.78 4.24
C THR A 177 15.96 7.47 5.54
N LYS A 178 16.85 8.25 6.16
CA LYS A 178 16.62 8.90 7.47
C LYS A 178 16.19 7.91 8.57
N GLY A 179 16.87 6.77 8.64
CA GLY A 179 16.70 5.76 9.67
C GLY A 179 15.89 4.53 9.28
N GLY A 180 15.59 4.34 8.00
CA GLY A 180 14.91 3.13 7.50
C GLY A 180 13.74 3.42 6.57
N LEU A 181 13.01 2.37 6.22
CA LEU A 181 11.86 2.42 5.32
C LEU A 181 10.59 2.79 6.09
N PRO A 182 9.88 3.86 5.70
CA PRO A 182 8.59 4.20 6.30
C PRO A 182 7.48 3.28 5.77
N ASN A 183 6.40 3.17 6.53
CA ASN A 183 5.21 2.42 6.10
C ASN A 183 4.57 3.00 4.85
N LYS A 184 3.75 2.19 4.15
CA LYS A 184 2.98 2.57 2.95
C LYS A 184 3.86 2.91 1.74
N THR A 185 5.04 2.30 1.63
CA THR A 185 6.03 2.61 0.58
C THR A 185 6.40 1.40 -0.25
N LEU A 186 6.78 1.67 -1.50
CA LEU A 186 7.35 0.69 -2.43
C LEU A 186 8.80 1.04 -2.71
N ASN A 187 9.72 0.13 -2.40
CA ASN A 187 11.16 0.29 -2.52
C ASN A 187 11.71 -0.73 -3.50
N VAL A 188 12.50 -0.29 -4.46
CA VAL A 188 12.90 -1.12 -5.61
C VAL A 188 14.42 -1.14 -5.77
N ALA A 189 14.98 -2.34 -5.74
CA ALA A 189 16.37 -2.60 -6.09
C ALA A 189 16.47 -2.95 -7.59
N LEU A 190 17.21 -2.15 -8.37
CA LEU A 190 17.52 -2.40 -9.77
C LEU A 190 18.86 -3.12 -9.87
N ALA A 191 18.93 -4.26 -10.55
CA ALA A 191 20.22 -4.93 -10.75
C ALA A 191 20.17 -5.86 -11.97
N GLY A 192 21.33 -6.07 -12.57
CA GLY A 192 21.53 -7.08 -13.61
C GLY A 192 21.33 -8.50 -13.08
N THR A 193 21.23 -9.47 -14.02
CA THR A 193 21.19 -10.90 -13.66
C THR A 193 22.49 -11.31 -12.97
N GLY A 194 22.41 -12.03 -11.84
CA GLY A 194 23.59 -12.48 -11.10
C GLY A 194 24.29 -11.44 -10.23
N VAL A 195 23.94 -10.16 -10.32
CA VAL A 195 24.56 -9.08 -9.52
C VAL A 195 24.31 -9.25 -8.04
N GLY A 196 23.10 -9.67 -7.63
CA GLY A 196 22.82 -9.92 -6.21
C GLY A 196 21.48 -9.41 -5.69
N LYS A 197 20.44 -9.34 -6.53
CA LYS A 197 19.07 -8.94 -6.10
C LYS A 197 18.57 -9.77 -4.92
N SER A 198 18.52 -11.09 -5.09
CA SER A 198 18.04 -12.00 -4.05
C SER A 198 19.01 -12.04 -2.85
N LEU A 199 20.31 -11.83 -3.06
CA LEU A 199 21.28 -11.70 -1.97
C LEU A 199 20.94 -10.49 -1.10
N PHE A 200 20.70 -9.32 -1.71
CA PHE A 200 20.29 -8.10 -1.00
C PHE A 200 19.01 -8.34 -0.21
N MET A 201 17.98 -8.90 -0.85
CA MET A 201 16.69 -9.13 -0.18
C MET A 201 16.77 -10.17 0.92
N CYS A 202 17.49 -11.28 0.73
CA CYS A 202 17.70 -12.30 1.77
C CYS A 202 18.48 -11.73 2.95
N HIS A 203 19.52 -10.93 2.70
CA HIS A 203 20.28 -10.27 3.74
C HIS A 203 19.42 -9.31 4.57
N CYS A 204 18.69 -8.41 3.90
CA CYS A 204 17.81 -7.47 4.60
C CYS A 204 16.67 -8.17 5.35
N ALA A 205 16.12 -9.25 4.80
CA ALA A 205 15.11 -10.06 5.50
C ALA A 205 15.68 -10.72 6.77
N ALA A 206 16.90 -11.26 6.70
CA ALA A 206 17.61 -11.82 7.85
C ALA A 206 17.91 -10.76 8.91
N SER A 207 18.40 -9.60 8.51
CA SER A 207 18.69 -8.47 9.39
C SER A 207 17.42 -7.96 10.10
N ASN A 208 16.33 -7.75 9.36
CA ASN A 208 15.05 -7.32 9.95
C ASN A 208 14.48 -8.35 10.93
N LEU A 209 14.63 -9.65 10.66
CA LEU A 209 14.28 -10.73 11.62
C LEU A 209 15.06 -10.58 12.92
N ILE A 210 16.38 -10.39 12.84
CA ILE A 210 17.23 -10.20 14.03
C ILE A 210 16.89 -8.92 14.78
N ALA A 211 16.51 -7.86 14.07
CA ALA A 211 16.04 -6.61 14.66
C ALA A 211 14.67 -6.73 15.36
N GLY A 212 14.00 -7.90 15.29
CA GLY A 212 12.74 -8.19 15.95
C GLY A 212 11.50 -7.96 15.11
N SER A 213 11.65 -7.62 13.82
CA SER A 213 10.53 -7.41 12.91
C SER A 213 9.89 -8.71 12.44
N ASN A 214 8.59 -8.68 12.20
CA ASN A 214 7.88 -9.73 11.47
C ASN A 214 8.09 -9.52 9.96
N VAL A 215 8.69 -10.50 9.31
CA VAL A 215 9.08 -10.43 7.91
C VAL A 215 8.27 -11.42 7.09
N LEU A 216 7.66 -10.95 6.00
CA LEU A 216 7.09 -11.83 4.98
C LEU A 216 7.94 -11.75 3.72
N TYR A 217 8.47 -12.90 3.28
CA TYR A 217 9.22 -13.03 2.04
C TYR A 217 8.40 -13.82 1.03
N ILE A 218 8.03 -13.19 -0.08
CA ILE A 218 7.30 -13.80 -1.19
C ILE A 218 8.29 -14.02 -2.32
N THR A 219 8.46 -15.27 -2.75
CA THR A 219 9.30 -15.62 -3.88
C THR A 219 8.47 -16.15 -5.04
N LEU A 220 8.81 -15.70 -6.27
CA LEU A 220 8.24 -16.19 -7.52
C LEU A 220 9.33 -16.77 -8.46
N GLU A 221 10.61 -16.68 -8.04
CA GLU A 221 11.75 -17.15 -8.82
C GLU A 221 12.34 -18.45 -8.27
N MET A 222 12.43 -18.55 -6.94
CA MET A 222 13.07 -19.67 -6.24
C MET A 222 12.10 -20.33 -5.27
N SER A 223 12.37 -21.60 -4.92
CA SER A 223 11.57 -22.31 -3.91
C SER A 223 11.77 -21.74 -2.51
N GLU A 224 10.78 -21.98 -1.63
CA GLU A 224 10.82 -21.59 -0.21
C GLU A 224 12.09 -22.09 0.48
N GLU A 225 12.49 -23.33 0.20
CA GLU A 225 13.67 -23.98 0.78
C GLU A 225 14.96 -23.31 0.31
N LYS A 226 15.04 -22.89 -0.96
CA LYS A 226 16.23 -22.21 -1.50
C LYS A 226 16.40 -20.79 -0.95
N ILE A 227 15.31 -20.11 -0.69
CA ILE A 227 15.35 -18.81 0.03
C ILE A 227 15.72 -19.05 1.50
N ALA A 228 15.15 -20.06 2.16
CA ALA A 228 15.50 -20.43 3.53
C ALA A 228 16.99 -20.81 3.67
N GLU A 229 17.54 -21.60 2.74
CA GLU A 229 18.96 -21.95 2.69
C GLU A 229 19.87 -20.72 2.67
N ARG A 230 19.52 -19.70 1.86
CA ARG A 230 20.27 -18.44 1.76
C ARG A 230 20.18 -17.61 3.05
N ILE A 231 19.00 -17.55 3.66
CA ILE A 231 18.78 -16.87 4.92
C ILE A 231 19.48 -17.59 6.07
N ASP A 232 19.47 -18.93 6.07
CA ASP A 232 20.23 -19.75 7.03
C ASP A 232 21.72 -19.49 6.93
N ALA A 233 22.30 -19.50 5.72
CA ALA A 233 23.71 -19.18 5.51
C ALA A 233 24.09 -17.83 6.15
N ASN A 234 23.21 -16.84 5.98
CA ASN A 234 23.37 -15.51 6.56
C ASN A 234 23.31 -15.53 8.10
N LEU A 235 22.20 -16.03 8.65
CA LEU A 235 21.92 -15.99 10.09
C LEU A 235 22.86 -16.88 10.91
N LEU A 236 23.18 -18.09 10.38
CA LEU A 236 24.00 -19.05 11.05
C LEU A 236 25.51 -18.78 10.85
N ASN A 237 25.84 -17.84 9.99
CA ASN A 237 27.23 -17.52 9.59
C ASN A 237 27.99 -18.74 9.08
N VAL A 238 27.40 -19.45 8.12
CA VAL A 238 27.90 -20.65 7.46
C VAL A 238 27.86 -20.43 5.97
N GLN A 239 28.81 -20.99 5.21
CA GLN A 239 28.72 -20.93 3.74
C GLN A 239 27.54 -21.77 3.25
N VAL A 240 26.91 -21.35 2.16
CA VAL A 240 25.74 -22.05 1.59
C VAL A 240 26.07 -23.53 1.33
N ASP A 241 27.25 -23.82 0.76
CA ASP A 241 27.68 -25.16 0.43
C ASP A 241 27.94 -26.03 1.69
N GLU A 242 28.35 -25.39 2.79
CA GLU A 242 28.60 -26.08 4.05
C GLU A 242 27.31 -26.48 4.78
N LEU A 243 26.18 -25.86 4.48
CA LEU A 243 24.90 -26.22 5.10
C LEU A 243 24.52 -27.68 4.84
N THR A 244 24.86 -28.20 3.68
CA THR A 244 24.55 -29.59 3.27
C THR A 244 25.30 -30.63 4.08
N VAL A 245 26.47 -30.29 4.62
CA VAL A 245 27.35 -31.19 5.41
C VAL A 245 27.33 -30.87 6.90
N LEU A 246 26.58 -29.84 7.30
CA LEU A 246 26.49 -29.42 8.70
C LEU A 246 25.76 -30.49 9.54
N PRO A 247 26.36 -31.03 10.62
CA PRO A 247 25.69 -31.98 11.49
C PRO A 247 24.40 -31.39 12.11
N ARG A 248 23.37 -32.23 12.22
CA ARG A 248 22.04 -31.78 12.72
C ARG A 248 22.14 -31.08 14.08
N ASP A 249 22.91 -31.61 15.02
CA ASP A 249 23.05 -31.01 16.36
C ASP A 249 23.71 -29.62 16.29
N ALA A 250 24.66 -29.43 15.39
CA ALA A 250 25.30 -28.14 15.16
C ALA A 250 24.30 -27.12 14.52
N TYR A 251 23.51 -27.59 13.57
CA TYR A 251 22.46 -26.78 12.94
C TYR A 251 21.42 -26.35 13.98
N GLU A 252 20.85 -27.29 14.75
CA GLU A 252 19.87 -27.01 15.81
C GLU A 252 20.39 -26.00 16.86
N LYS A 253 21.65 -26.14 17.30
CA LYS A 253 22.28 -25.19 18.23
C LYS A 253 22.34 -23.77 17.62
N LYS A 254 22.71 -23.65 16.35
CA LYS A 254 22.79 -22.35 15.66
C LYS A 254 21.40 -21.73 15.52
N VAL A 255 20.38 -22.48 15.09
CA VAL A 255 19.00 -22.03 14.95
C VAL A 255 18.43 -21.58 16.31
N ASN A 256 18.68 -22.35 17.39
CA ASN A 256 18.21 -21.97 18.72
C ASN A 256 18.84 -20.65 19.20
N ARG A 257 20.12 -20.40 18.91
CA ARG A 257 20.77 -19.11 19.21
C ARG A 257 20.12 -17.94 18.45
N VAL A 258 19.70 -18.16 17.22
CA VAL A 258 18.94 -17.14 16.46
C VAL A 258 17.59 -16.91 17.12
N ARG A 259 16.87 -18.00 17.48
CA ARG A 259 15.56 -17.93 18.14
C ARG A 259 15.60 -17.17 19.47
N GLU A 260 16.68 -17.31 20.23
CA GLU A 260 16.88 -16.61 21.51
C GLU A 260 17.17 -15.12 21.33
N LYS A 261 17.65 -14.71 20.15
CA LYS A 261 18.05 -13.32 19.86
C LYS A 261 16.94 -12.44 19.32
N THR A 262 15.85 -13.03 18.84
CA THR A 262 14.77 -12.26 18.20
C THR A 262 13.40 -12.67 18.69
N VAL A 263 12.51 -11.68 18.77
CA VAL A 263 11.07 -11.87 18.97
C VAL A 263 10.32 -11.85 17.63
N GLY A 264 10.99 -11.46 16.54
CA GLY A 264 10.45 -11.42 15.21
C GLY A 264 10.16 -12.80 14.63
N LYS A 265 9.38 -12.83 13.58
CA LYS A 265 9.05 -14.03 12.81
C LYS A 265 9.33 -13.79 11.35
N LEU A 266 9.86 -14.79 10.65
CA LEU A 266 10.03 -14.78 9.20
C LEU A 266 9.15 -15.87 8.60
N ILE A 267 8.32 -15.51 7.62
CA ILE A 267 7.53 -16.45 6.82
C ILE A 267 7.96 -16.28 5.37
N ILE A 268 8.31 -17.40 4.74
CA ILE A 268 8.64 -17.48 3.32
C ILE A 268 7.45 -18.14 2.61
N LYS A 269 7.00 -17.55 1.49
CA LYS A 269 5.93 -18.10 0.67
C LYS A 269 6.31 -18.09 -0.80
N GLU A 270 6.29 -19.27 -1.41
CA GLU A 270 6.52 -19.46 -2.83
C GLU A 270 5.21 -19.37 -3.60
N TYR A 271 5.29 -18.75 -4.78
CA TYR A 271 4.28 -18.82 -5.83
C TYR A 271 4.95 -19.16 -7.17
N PRO A 272 4.29 -19.92 -8.03
CA PRO A 272 4.82 -20.17 -9.37
C PRO A 272 4.97 -18.86 -10.15
N THR A 273 6.02 -18.78 -10.97
CA THR A 273 6.31 -17.61 -11.81
C THR A 273 5.09 -17.19 -12.64
N ALA A 274 4.80 -15.90 -12.70
CA ALA A 274 3.69 -15.28 -13.42
C ALA A 274 2.27 -15.76 -13.00
N SER A 275 2.14 -16.44 -11.86
CA SER A 275 0.84 -16.95 -11.38
C SER A 275 0.21 -16.09 -10.30
N ALA A 276 1.00 -15.29 -9.59
CA ALA A 276 0.54 -14.52 -8.43
C ALA A 276 0.84 -13.02 -8.56
N GLY A 277 -0.04 -12.21 -8.01
CA GLY A 277 0.05 -10.77 -7.94
C GLY A 277 -0.63 -10.23 -6.69
N ALA A 278 -0.91 -8.93 -6.64
CA ALA A 278 -1.40 -8.23 -5.45
C ALA A 278 -2.64 -8.90 -4.81
N ASN A 279 -3.57 -9.44 -5.60
CA ASN A 279 -4.76 -10.11 -5.04
C ASN A 279 -4.40 -11.40 -4.28
N HIS A 280 -3.45 -12.19 -4.79
CA HIS A 280 -2.98 -13.39 -4.11
C HIS A 280 -2.23 -13.03 -2.82
N PHE A 281 -1.42 -11.96 -2.86
CA PHE A 281 -0.68 -11.48 -1.69
C PHE A 281 -1.64 -10.92 -0.62
N ARG A 282 -2.69 -10.20 -1.02
CA ARG A 282 -3.77 -9.76 -0.12
C ARG A 282 -4.44 -10.93 0.59
N HIS A 283 -4.78 -11.97 -0.17
CA HIS A 283 -5.37 -13.18 0.40
C HIS A 283 -4.42 -13.85 1.40
N LEU A 284 -3.14 -14.02 1.05
CA LEU A 284 -2.11 -14.56 1.93
C LEU A 284 -2.00 -13.76 3.24
N LEU A 285 -1.94 -12.41 3.14
CA LEU A 285 -1.82 -11.54 4.32
C LEU A 285 -3.02 -11.68 5.26
N ASN A 286 -4.23 -11.75 4.71
CA ASN A 286 -5.45 -11.99 5.49
C ASN A 286 -5.45 -13.37 6.13
N GLU A 287 -5.04 -14.43 5.42
CA GLU A 287 -4.92 -15.78 5.99
C GLU A 287 -3.88 -15.86 7.10
N LEU A 288 -2.72 -15.25 6.93
CA LEU A 288 -1.67 -15.21 7.95
C LEU A 288 -2.15 -14.49 9.21
N ARG A 289 -2.88 -13.37 9.04
CA ARG A 289 -3.49 -12.65 10.16
C ARG A 289 -4.51 -13.49 10.91
N LEU A 290 -5.42 -14.15 10.18
CA LEU A 290 -6.50 -14.93 10.76
C LEU A 290 -6.03 -16.26 11.39
N LYS A 291 -5.16 -17.01 10.67
CA LYS A 291 -4.76 -18.37 11.07
C LYS A 291 -3.58 -18.39 12.03
N ARG A 292 -2.66 -17.41 11.95
CA ARG A 292 -1.41 -17.40 12.71
C ARG A 292 -1.23 -16.17 13.61
N GLY A 293 -2.18 -15.22 13.60
CA GLY A 293 -2.02 -13.95 14.29
C GLY A 293 -0.78 -13.18 13.81
N PHE A 294 -0.36 -13.40 12.54
CA PHE A 294 0.86 -12.83 11.99
C PHE A 294 0.50 -11.62 11.12
N ALA A 295 1.08 -10.47 11.46
CA ALA A 295 1.06 -9.26 10.66
C ALA A 295 2.53 -8.87 10.38
N PRO A 296 2.95 -8.76 9.11
CA PRO A 296 4.31 -8.37 8.80
C PRO A 296 4.55 -6.88 9.05
N ASP A 297 5.75 -6.54 9.51
CA ASP A 297 6.27 -5.17 9.58
C ASP A 297 6.94 -4.76 8.27
N ILE A 298 7.35 -5.73 7.46
CA ILE A 298 7.94 -5.54 6.13
C ILE A 298 7.66 -6.75 5.23
N ILE A 299 7.49 -6.48 3.92
CA ILE A 299 7.27 -7.52 2.91
C ILE A 299 8.36 -7.43 1.84
N TYR A 300 8.97 -8.56 1.51
CA TYR A 300 9.87 -8.74 0.38
C TYR A 300 9.15 -9.47 -0.74
N VAL A 301 9.26 -9.01 -1.99
CA VAL A 301 8.69 -9.66 -3.18
C VAL A 301 9.79 -9.89 -4.22
N ASP A 302 10.19 -11.13 -4.42
CA ASP A 302 11.29 -11.53 -5.30
C ASP A 302 10.75 -12.22 -6.58
N TYR A 303 10.62 -11.52 -7.71
CA TYR A 303 10.77 -10.09 -7.98
C TYR A 303 9.61 -9.56 -8.85
N LEU A 304 9.51 -8.25 -8.97
CA LEU A 304 8.35 -7.55 -9.51
C LEU A 304 7.96 -7.96 -10.93
N ASN A 305 8.93 -8.09 -11.85
CA ASN A 305 8.65 -8.33 -13.28
C ASN A 305 7.99 -9.69 -13.58
N ILE A 306 8.09 -10.65 -12.65
CA ILE A 306 7.48 -11.98 -12.78
C ILE A 306 6.19 -12.12 -11.97
N CYS A 307 5.68 -11.03 -11.40
CA CYS A 307 4.34 -11.00 -10.81
C CYS A 307 3.27 -10.91 -11.92
N ALA A 308 2.05 -11.32 -11.58
CA ALA A 308 0.88 -11.14 -12.43
C ALA A 308 0.10 -9.87 -12.05
N SER A 309 -0.34 -9.10 -13.05
CA SER A 309 -1.28 -7.99 -12.83
C SER A 309 -2.71 -8.53 -12.66
N ALA A 310 -3.44 -7.97 -11.70
CA ALA A 310 -4.86 -8.24 -11.52
C ALA A 310 -5.74 -7.46 -12.52
N ARG A 311 -5.23 -6.33 -13.03
CA ARG A 311 -5.96 -5.42 -13.93
C ARG A 311 -5.72 -5.72 -15.41
N LEU A 312 -4.52 -6.18 -15.76
CA LEU A 312 -4.11 -6.38 -17.13
C LEU A 312 -3.70 -7.84 -17.38
N LYS A 313 -4.12 -8.39 -18.52
CA LYS A 313 -3.59 -9.69 -19.01
C LYS A 313 -2.42 -9.43 -19.95
N TYR A 314 -1.31 -10.13 -19.72
CA TYR A 314 -0.19 -10.10 -20.64
C TYR A 314 -0.64 -10.65 -22.01
N GLY A 315 -0.42 -9.89 -23.09
CA GLY A 315 -0.86 -10.28 -24.43
C GLY A 315 -0.46 -9.26 -25.49
N ALA A 316 -0.78 -9.55 -26.76
CA ALA A 316 -0.33 -8.79 -27.93
C ALA A 316 -0.69 -7.29 -27.94
N ASN A 317 -1.68 -6.86 -27.15
CA ASN A 317 -2.16 -5.48 -27.09
C ASN A 317 -1.65 -4.69 -25.86
N VAL A 318 -0.89 -5.30 -24.96
CA VAL A 318 -0.36 -4.66 -23.76
C VAL A 318 1.16 -4.71 -23.83
N ASN A 319 1.79 -3.53 -23.93
CA ASN A 319 3.25 -3.48 -23.91
C ASN A 319 3.77 -3.78 -22.49
N SER A 320 4.99 -4.30 -22.40
CA SER A 320 5.65 -4.66 -21.15
C SER A 320 5.72 -3.49 -20.15
N TYR A 321 5.94 -2.28 -20.67
CA TYR A 321 5.94 -1.03 -19.89
C TYR A 321 4.64 -0.85 -19.07
N THR A 322 3.49 -0.88 -19.74
CA THR A 322 2.19 -0.70 -19.11
C THR A 322 1.88 -1.81 -18.12
N TYR A 323 2.29 -3.05 -18.47
CA TYR A 323 2.09 -4.22 -17.63
C TYR A 323 2.89 -4.13 -16.31
N ILE A 324 4.19 -3.83 -16.38
CA ILE A 324 5.06 -3.67 -15.21
C ILE A 324 4.63 -2.49 -14.33
N LYS A 325 4.24 -1.38 -14.96
CA LYS A 325 3.68 -0.23 -14.23
C LYS A 325 2.42 -0.62 -13.45
N SER A 326 1.51 -1.39 -14.06
CA SER A 326 0.28 -1.85 -13.40
C SER A 326 0.60 -2.72 -12.19
N ILE A 327 1.55 -3.67 -12.31
CA ILE A 327 2.00 -4.49 -11.18
C ILE A 327 2.57 -3.63 -10.05
N ALA A 328 3.42 -2.66 -10.39
CA ALA A 328 4.02 -1.75 -9.39
C ALA A 328 2.97 -0.94 -8.64
N GLU A 329 1.97 -0.41 -9.35
CA GLU A 329 0.86 0.34 -8.75
C GLU A 329 0.00 -0.55 -7.84
N GLU A 330 -0.27 -1.80 -8.24
CA GLU A 330 -1.03 -2.77 -7.47
C GLU A 330 -0.28 -3.17 -6.18
N ILE A 331 1.03 -3.42 -6.27
CA ILE A 331 1.87 -3.74 -5.10
C ILE A 331 2.01 -2.53 -4.17
N ARG A 332 2.15 -1.32 -4.73
CA ARG A 332 2.17 -0.10 -3.91
C ARG A 332 0.82 0.14 -3.23
N GLY A 333 -0.30 -0.17 -3.89
CA GLY A 333 -1.62 -0.17 -3.28
C GLY A 333 -1.71 -1.11 -2.08
N LEU A 334 -1.13 -2.31 -2.18
CA LEU A 334 -1.05 -3.28 -1.10
C LEU A 334 -0.23 -2.75 0.10
N ALA A 335 0.89 -2.06 -0.16
CA ALA A 335 1.69 -1.42 0.89
C ALA A 335 0.88 -0.39 1.69
N VAL A 336 0.04 0.39 1.01
CA VAL A 336 -0.84 1.38 1.64
C VAL A 336 -1.96 0.71 2.44
N GLU A 337 -2.61 -0.31 1.87
CA GLU A 337 -3.71 -1.06 2.48
C GLU A 337 -3.30 -1.73 3.79
N PHE A 338 -2.14 -2.40 3.81
CA PHE A 338 -1.64 -3.11 4.99
C PHE A 338 -0.73 -2.26 5.88
N ASN A 339 -0.48 -1.00 5.51
CA ASN A 339 0.35 -0.06 6.26
C ASN A 339 1.77 -0.58 6.53
N VAL A 340 2.43 -1.15 5.50
CA VAL A 340 3.77 -1.75 5.59
C VAL A 340 4.67 -1.27 4.46
N PRO A 341 6.01 -1.20 4.62
CA PRO A 341 6.91 -1.06 3.50
C PRO A 341 7.01 -2.38 2.72
N ILE A 342 7.05 -2.26 1.38
CA ILE A 342 7.33 -3.39 0.49
C ILE A 342 8.66 -3.13 -0.20
N VAL A 343 9.54 -4.13 -0.21
CA VAL A 343 10.80 -4.15 -0.93
C VAL A 343 10.69 -5.16 -2.06
N THR A 344 11.06 -4.75 -3.27
CA THR A 344 11.09 -5.64 -4.43
C THR A 344 12.33 -5.35 -5.28
N ALA A 345 12.53 -6.17 -6.29
CA ALA A 345 13.61 -5.98 -7.24
C ALA A 345 13.06 -5.91 -8.68
N THR A 346 13.87 -5.33 -9.56
CA THR A 346 13.68 -5.33 -11.01
C THR A 346 15.01 -5.55 -11.73
N GLN A 347 14.94 -5.93 -13.00
CA GLN A 347 16.14 -6.15 -13.81
C GLN A 347 16.50 -4.92 -14.63
N THR A 348 17.79 -4.75 -14.94
CA THR A 348 18.28 -3.76 -15.90
C THR A 348 18.00 -4.24 -17.34
N THR A 349 17.97 -3.28 -18.28
CA THR A 349 18.03 -3.57 -19.73
C THR A 349 19.34 -4.27 -20.10
N ARG A 350 19.40 -4.86 -21.30
CA ARG A 350 20.65 -5.46 -21.80
C ARG A 350 21.79 -4.43 -21.93
N SER A 351 21.48 -3.20 -22.29
CA SER A 351 22.45 -2.09 -22.37
C SER A 351 22.96 -1.69 -20.99
N GLY A 352 22.13 -1.68 -19.96
CA GLY A 352 22.52 -1.39 -18.58
C GLY A 352 23.36 -2.48 -17.92
N TYR A 353 23.42 -3.70 -18.49
CA TYR A 353 24.22 -4.79 -17.93
C TYR A 353 25.74 -4.55 -18.01
N SER A 354 26.19 -3.87 -19.07
CA SER A 354 27.61 -3.53 -19.28
C SER A 354 27.99 -2.11 -18.85
N ASN A 355 27.01 -1.35 -18.33
CA ASN A 355 27.23 0.04 -17.94
C ASN A 355 27.49 0.14 -16.43
N THR A 356 28.62 0.73 -16.04
CA THR A 356 28.94 1.02 -14.64
C THR A 356 28.22 2.26 -14.10
N ASP A 357 27.61 3.07 -14.97
CA ASP A 357 26.84 4.25 -14.61
C ASP A 357 25.35 4.08 -14.96
N ILE A 358 24.69 3.15 -14.27
CA ILE A 358 23.27 2.82 -14.46
C ILE A 358 22.39 4.03 -14.10
N GLY A 359 21.46 4.40 -15.01
CA GLY A 359 20.46 5.45 -14.83
C GLY A 359 19.03 4.90 -14.73
N LEU A 360 18.03 5.79 -14.60
CA LEU A 360 16.62 5.42 -14.63
C LEU A 360 16.19 4.85 -15.98
N GLU A 361 16.87 5.25 -17.06
CA GLU A 361 16.70 4.78 -18.44
C GLU A 361 17.10 3.31 -18.62
N ASP A 362 17.99 2.80 -17.77
CA ASP A 362 18.44 1.40 -17.79
C ASP A 362 17.47 0.43 -17.10
N THR A 363 16.34 0.94 -16.61
CA THR A 363 15.29 0.09 -16.05
C THR A 363 14.65 -0.73 -17.15
N SER A 364 14.76 -2.06 -17.08
CA SER A 364 14.18 -2.93 -18.09
C SER A 364 12.67 -2.64 -18.21
N GLU A 365 12.29 -2.23 -19.42
CA GLU A 365 10.90 -2.13 -19.88
C GLU A 365 10.03 -1.02 -19.26
N SER A 366 10.52 -0.07 -18.39
CA SER A 366 9.55 0.85 -17.79
C SER A 366 10.07 2.12 -17.10
N PHE A 367 9.83 3.27 -17.72
CA PHE A 367 9.83 4.57 -17.00
C PHE A 367 8.68 4.68 -15.96
N GLY A 368 7.67 3.80 -16.03
CA GLY A 368 6.53 3.80 -15.11
C GLY A 368 6.89 3.28 -13.72
N LEU A 369 7.84 2.38 -13.61
CA LEU A 369 8.29 1.86 -12.32
C LEU A 369 8.98 2.93 -11.46
N PRO A 370 9.95 3.73 -12.00
CA PRO A 370 10.50 4.86 -11.27
C PRO A 370 9.44 5.89 -10.84
N ALA A 371 8.39 6.10 -11.63
CA ALA A 371 7.31 7.03 -11.26
C ALA A 371 6.53 6.53 -10.02
N THR A 372 6.33 5.22 -9.89
CA THR A 372 5.54 4.59 -8.82
C THR A 372 6.33 4.36 -7.54
N ALA A 373 7.61 3.97 -7.63
CA ALA A 373 8.47 3.68 -6.47
C ALA A 373 8.72 4.92 -5.59
N ASP A 374 8.85 4.72 -4.29
CA ASP A 374 9.21 5.75 -3.33
C ASP A 374 10.73 5.86 -3.14
N LEU A 375 11.43 4.73 -3.14
CA LEU A 375 12.89 4.61 -3.23
C LEU A 375 13.25 3.70 -4.39
N MET A 376 14.24 4.09 -5.18
CA MET A 376 14.84 3.24 -6.21
C MET A 376 16.34 3.40 -6.22
N PHE A 377 17.07 2.31 -6.21
CA PHE A 377 18.52 2.28 -6.24
C PHE A 377 19.01 1.13 -7.10
N ALA A 378 20.17 1.33 -7.72
CA ALA A 378 20.86 0.31 -8.50
C ALA A 378 21.93 -0.39 -7.65
N LEU A 379 22.00 -1.71 -7.79
CA LEU A 379 23.10 -2.54 -7.33
C LEU A 379 24.01 -2.80 -8.54
N ILE A 380 25.28 -2.42 -8.44
CA ILE A 380 26.23 -2.47 -9.54
C ILE A 380 27.43 -3.30 -9.10
N SER A 381 27.84 -4.22 -9.95
CA SER A 381 29.00 -5.10 -9.70
C SER A 381 29.85 -5.14 -10.95
N SER A 382 31.10 -4.68 -10.87
CA SER A 382 32.15 -4.90 -11.87
C SER A 382 33.08 -6.05 -11.44
N GLU A 383 33.95 -6.52 -12.33
CA GLU A 383 34.97 -7.51 -11.99
C GLU A 383 35.86 -7.01 -10.86
N GLU A 384 36.30 -5.75 -10.91
CA GLU A 384 37.12 -5.10 -9.90
C GLU A 384 36.42 -5.06 -8.52
N LEU A 385 35.12 -4.71 -8.50
CA LEU A 385 34.34 -4.72 -7.26
C LEU A 385 34.13 -6.14 -6.71
N GLN A 386 34.01 -7.13 -7.59
CA GLN A 386 33.88 -8.54 -7.17
C GLN A 386 35.17 -9.04 -6.53
N ASP A 387 36.32 -8.72 -7.10
CA ASP A 387 37.64 -9.07 -6.56
C ASP A 387 37.89 -8.47 -5.17
N LEU A 388 37.34 -7.25 -4.95
CA LEU A 388 37.37 -6.58 -3.64
C LEU A 388 36.30 -7.06 -2.67
N GLY A 389 35.40 -7.97 -3.07
CA GLY A 389 34.24 -8.36 -2.26
C GLY A 389 33.28 -7.20 -1.99
N GLN A 390 33.07 -6.33 -2.98
CA GLN A 390 32.29 -5.10 -2.85
C GLN A 390 31.18 -5.00 -3.90
N MET A 391 30.24 -4.11 -3.65
CA MET A 391 29.13 -3.76 -4.56
C MET A 391 28.88 -2.26 -4.44
N LEU A 392 28.75 -1.59 -5.59
CA LEU A 392 28.36 -0.17 -5.64
C LEU A 392 26.84 -0.06 -5.60
N VAL A 393 26.34 0.82 -4.76
CA VAL A 393 24.96 1.23 -4.69
C VAL A 393 24.83 2.65 -5.24
N LYS A 394 23.91 2.87 -6.18
CA LYS A 394 23.60 4.19 -6.74
C LYS A 394 22.13 4.51 -6.49
N GLN A 395 21.85 5.64 -5.84
CA GLN A 395 20.48 6.14 -5.72
C GLN A 395 19.98 6.64 -7.08
N LEU A 396 18.81 6.18 -7.49
CA LEU A 396 18.13 6.59 -8.71
C LEU A 396 16.94 7.50 -8.43
N LYS A 397 16.22 7.22 -7.35
CA LYS A 397 15.08 8.00 -6.85
C LYS A 397 14.97 7.86 -5.34
N ASN A 398 14.69 8.96 -4.66
CA ASN A 398 14.48 8.96 -3.22
C ASN A 398 13.45 10.02 -2.83
N ARG A 399 12.33 9.59 -2.23
CA ARG A 399 11.30 10.48 -1.68
C ARG A 399 11.51 10.79 -0.18
N TYR A 400 12.47 10.11 0.46
CA TYR A 400 12.71 10.24 1.90
C TYR A 400 13.75 11.30 2.22
N ASN A 401 14.66 11.52 1.29
CA ASN A 401 15.78 12.46 1.42
C ASN A 401 16.20 12.99 0.06
N ASP A 402 17.10 14.00 0.05
CA ASP A 402 17.72 14.48 -1.17
C ASP A 402 18.55 13.35 -1.81
N PRO A 403 18.26 12.93 -3.05
CA PRO A 403 19.00 11.87 -3.73
C PRO A 403 20.45 12.25 -4.08
N ALA A 404 20.82 13.53 -3.97
CA ALA A 404 22.21 13.99 -4.14
C ALA A 404 23.08 13.62 -2.92
N ILE A 405 22.47 13.45 -1.74
CA ILE A 405 23.20 13.08 -0.52
C ILE A 405 23.53 11.59 -0.58
N HIS A 406 24.81 11.24 -0.57
CA HIS A 406 25.29 9.87 -0.74
C HIS A 406 24.71 9.19 -1.99
N ARG A 407 24.78 9.90 -3.12
CA ARG A 407 24.24 9.40 -4.40
C ARG A 407 24.80 8.04 -4.79
N LYS A 408 26.09 7.82 -4.53
CA LYS A 408 26.80 6.54 -4.72
C LYS A 408 27.50 6.17 -3.42
N PHE A 409 27.50 4.91 -3.08
CA PHE A 409 28.27 4.37 -1.95
C PHE A 409 28.52 2.88 -2.16
N VAL A 410 29.52 2.35 -1.47
CA VAL A 410 29.93 0.95 -1.56
C VAL A 410 29.53 0.18 -0.33
N ILE A 411 29.11 -1.06 -0.52
CA ILE A 411 28.86 -2.05 0.52
C ILE A 411 29.73 -3.28 0.29
N GLY A 412 30.13 -3.94 1.36
CA GLY A 412 30.85 -5.22 1.31
C GLY A 412 29.90 -6.37 1.04
N VAL A 413 30.39 -7.42 0.37
CA VAL A 413 29.62 -8.58 -0.06
C VAL A 413 30.37 -9.87 0.26
N ASP A 414 29.82 -10.71 1.12
CA ASP A 414 30.20 -12.12 1.29
C ASP A 414 29.15 -13.01 0.61
N ARG A 415 29.38 -13.36 -0.66
CA ARG A 415 28.46 -14.18 -1.45
C ARG A 415 28.29 -15.59 -0.89
N SER A 416 29.36 -16.14 -0.31
CA SER A 416 29.37 -17.50 0.23
C SER A 416 28.41 -17.64 1.41
N LYS A 417 28.26 -16.58 2.19
CA LYS A 417 27.37 -16.52 3.37
C LYS A 417 26.13 -15.67 3.17
N MET A 418 25.88 -15.23 1.96
CA MET A 418 24.73 -14.36 1.63
C MET A 418 24.66 -13.10 2.51
N LYS A 419 25.81 -12.47 2.82
CA LYS A 419 25.93 -11.32 3.69
C LYS A 419 26.33 -10.06 2.95
N LEU A 420 25.78 -8.93 3.42
CA LEU A 420 26.22 -7.59 3.12
C LEU A 420 26.72 -6.95 4.43
N PHE A 421 27.64 -5.99 4.32
CA PHE A 421 28.18 -5.28 5.46
C PHE A 421 28.69 -3.90 5.04
N ASP A 422 28.79 -2.99 6.01
CA ASP A 422 29.39 -1.67 5.76
C ASP A 422 30.91 -1.83 5.57
N VAL A 423 31.44 -1.09 4.60
CA VAL A 423 32.89 -1.02 4.38
C VAL A 423 33.47 0.25 5.01
N GLU A 424 34.78 0.23 5.29
CA GLU A 424 35.46 1.36 5.91
C GLU A 424 35.36 2.63 5.06
N GLN A 425 35.42 3.79 5.73
CA GLN A 425 35.22 5.12 5.12
C GLN A 425 36.19 5.38 3.96
N HIS A 426 37.40 4.85 4.02
CA HIS A 426 38.43 5.00 3.00
C HIS A 426 38.00 4.39 1.65
N ALA A 427 37.27 3.29 1.64
CA ALA A 427 36.72 2.70 0.42
C ALA A 427 35.59 3.53 -0.20
N GLN A 428 35.07 4.55 0.48
CA GLN A 428 34.04 5.47 -0.01
C GLN A 428 34.63 6.71 -0.67
N GLU A 429 35.87 7.08 -0.33
CA GLU A 429 36.48 8.35 -0.77
C GLU A 429 36.89 8.35 -2.26
N ASP A 430 37.27 7.20 -2.80
CA ASP A 430 37.66 7.02 -4.21
C ASP A 430 36.47 7.04 -5.20
N ILE A 431 35.24 7.06 -4.69
CA ILE A 431 34.00 6.97 -5.50
C ILE A 431 33.35 8.33 -5.71
N ILE A 432 33.77 9.35 -4.95
CA ILE A 432 33.25 10.72 -5.03
C ILE A 432 34.01 11.51 -6.11
N ASP A 433 34.01 11.01 -7.32
CA ASP A 433 34.31 11.87 -8.49
C ASP A 433 32.96 12.29 -9.12
N ASP A 434 32.25 13.16 -8.44
CA ASP A 434 31.13 13.91 -8.98
C ASP A 434 31.64 15.20 -9.66
N SER A 435 32.50 15.07 -10.63
CA SER A 435 32.66 16.12 -11.62
C SER A 435 31.36 16.20 -12.41
N PRO A 436 30.59 17.31 -12.33
CA PRO A 436 29.44 17.45 -13.20
C PRO A 436 29.95 17.37 -14.63
N ALA A 437 29.40 16.45 -15.40
CA ALA A 437 29.66 16.32 -16.85
C ALA A 437 29.04 17.52 -17.60
N PHE A 438 29.46 18.72 -17.25
CA PHE A 438 29.30 19.92 -18.04
C PHE A 438 30.65 20.25 -18.64
N ASP A 439 30.78 19.87 -19.90
CA ASP A 439 31.89 20.26 -20.75
C ASP A 439 32.02 21.79 -20.76
N LYS A 440 33.08 22.31 -20.12
CA LYS A 440 33.37 23.75 -20.02
C LYS A 440 33.93 24.34 -21.33
N THR A 441 33.83 23.63 -22.43
CA THR A 441 34.48 24.04 -23.69
C THR A 441 33.57 24.76 -24.69
N GLU A 442 32.25 24.85 -24.49
CA GLU A 442 31.40 25.65 -25.38
C GLU A 442 30.39 26.49 -24.60
N THR A 443 30.80 27.64 -24.12
CA THR A 443 30.07 28.92 -24.17
C THR A 443 30.78 29.98 -23.33
N GLY A 444 31.74 30.63 -23.96
CA GLY A 444 32.24 31.93 -23.49
C GLY A 444 31.23 33.05 -23.67
N LYS A 445 30.20 33.07 -22.85
CA LYS A 445 29.40 34.28 -22.58
C LYS A 445 29.07 34.33 -21.10
N ARG A 446 29.80 35.19 -20.38
CA ARG A 446 29.47 35.63 -19.02
C ARG A 446 28.05 36.22 -19.05
N VAL A 447 27.11 35.58 -18.44
CA VAL A 447 25.87 36.21 -17.98
C VAL A 447 26.22 36.92 -16.68
N SER A 448 26.18 38.25 -16.72
CA SER A 448 26.36 39.11 -15.55
C SER A 448 25.26 38.80 -14.52
N THR A 449 25.69 38.52 -13.30
CA THR A 449 24.80 38.46 -12.13
C THR A 449 24.24 39.83 -11.84
N GLU A 450 23.15 40.22 -12.48
CA GLU A 450 22.31 41.33 -12.02
C GLU A 450 21.43 40.88 -10.84
N LYS A 451 21.74 41.50 -9.77
CA LYS A 451 21.07 41.66 -8.47
C LYS A 451 19.64 41.17 -8.42
N PHE A 452 19.39 40.04 -7.74
CA PHE A 452 18.12 39.74 -7.13
C PHE A 452 17.86 40.77 -6.01
N ASN A 453 16.86 41.61 -6.24
CA ASN A 453 16.44 42.65 -5.31
C ASN A 453 15.74 42.02 -4.10
N LYS A 454 16.28 42.22 -2.90
CA LYS A 454 15.84 41.64 -1.61
C LYS A 454 14.53 42.25 -1.07
N ASN A 455 13.73 42.94 -1.87
CA ASN A 455 12.59 43.74 -1.35
C ASN A 455 11.21 43.21 -1.74
N VAL A 456 11.00 41.89 -1.82
CA VAL A 456 9.65 41.34 -2.12
C VAL A 456 9.05 40.55 -0.91
N PHE A 457 9.74 40.45 0.21
CA PHE A 457 9.25 39.71 1.37
C PHE A 457 9.20 40.52 2.67
N SER A 458 8.87 41.82 2.60
CA SER A 458 8.72 42.65 3.81
C SER A 458 7.26 42.85 4.29
N ASP A 459 6.26 42.18 3.71
CA ASP A 459 4.86 42.38 4.07
C ASP A 459 4.18 41.19 4.75
N PHE A 460 4.94 40.32 5.42
CA PHE A 460 4.39 39.32 6.35
C PHE A 460 5.22 39.29 7.63
N SER A 461 4.97 40.30 8.48
CA SER A 461 5.26 40.26 9.91
C SER A 461 4.02 40.63 10.70
#